data_bd0b509e2318367f63bf4662cc458f6c
#
_entry.id   bd0b509e2318367f63bf4662cc458f6c
#
_cell.length_a   1.000
_cell.length_b   1.000
_cell.length_c   1.000
_cell.angle_alpha   90.00
_cell.angle_beta   90.00
_cell.angle_gamma   90.00
#
_symmetry.space_group_name_H-M   'P 1'
#
loop_
_entity.id
_entity.type
_entity.pdbx_description
1 polymer ?
#
loop_
_entity_poly.entity_id
_entity_poly.type
_entity_poly.pdbx_seq_one_letter_code
_entity_poly.pdbx_strand_id
1 'polypeptide(L)'
;VNKKLHDHIIRLKAVDAHEHLLPEEKRLAVKPDVIWLFYQYASNDLRSAGMSEKDAKTAMDPEVSLEKRWRLFRPYYEFIKNTGYAQGVRRALKDLYGCDELNDKTYLPTSEKIASQNKPGITDRFLGKKGRIGLILNCNYLYEQPVPYSFPIVRLNLLWEEEFHERLRHLETQYKFKVTCLDSFLELMTIVFKDYGRHNAVGVKMVATPPAAIIGKRQAAGYFLKILRRKKPAGEECAALFFSFLQDKAIELAARSNLTVAVHCGYLSGVNCDFTKTRITHMIPLLQRHPDARFDLFHLGYPWIEEAIAVAKAFTNVSLNLCWSHAINPAAYERAVAGIACSVPANKILAMGGDTWRLPDVSYGFLKMARAGLARALSGCIHDGRLSFDEARALSGKWLYSNAFSIYPQVKLHAPIKE
;
A
#
# COMPACT_ATOMS: atom_id res chain seq x y z
N VAL A 1 11.86 23.03 -12.90
CA VAL A 1 10.70 22.18 -13.29
C VAL A 1 10.07 22.74 -14.55
N ASN A 2 9.84 21.88 -15.54
CA ASN A 2 9.10 22.27 -16.74
C ASN A 2 7.63 22.55 -16.37
N LYS A 3 7.21 23.81 -16.42
CA LYS A 3 5.87 24.24 -15.98
C LYS A 3 4.75 23.56 -16.76
N LYS A 4 4.92 23.41 -18.08
CA LYS A 4 3.90 22.75 -18.94
C LYS A 4 3.69 21.28 -18.55
N LEU A 5 4.77 20.56 -18.27
CA LEU A 5 4.70 19.16 -17.81
C LEU A 5 4.08 19.05 -16.41
N HIS A 6 4.47 19.94 -15.50
CA HIS A 6 3.91 19.98 -14.15
C HIS A 6 2.39 20.21 -14.19
N ASP A 7 1.93 21.22 -14.95
CA ASP A 7 0.52 21.54 -15.09
C ASP A 7 -0.26 20.38 -15.74
N HIS A 8 0.36 19.69 -16.70
CA HIS A 8 -0.21 18.48 -17.29
C HIS A 8 -0.38 17.37 -16.23
N ILE A 9 0.67 17.02 -15.49
CA ILE A 9 0.65 15.93 -14.50
C ILE A 9 -0.38 16.18 -13.39
N ILE A 10 -0.52 17.43 -12.92
CA ILE A 10 -1.52 17.77 -11.89
C ILE A 10 -2.94 17.57 -12.39
N ARG A 11 -3.20 17.81 -13.67
CA ARG A 11 -4.55 17.71 -14.27
C ARG A 11 -4.93 16.29 -14.68
N LEU A 12 -3.99 15.36 -14.79
CA LEU A 12 -4.29 13.98 -15.17
C LEU A 12 -5.23 13.33 -14.15
N LYS A 13 -6.17 12.54 -14.64
CA LYS A 13 -6.83 11.52 -13.84
C LYS A 13 -5.79 10.48 -13.44
N ALA A 14 -5.85 9.97 -12.21
CA ALA A 14 -4.85 9.01 -11.74
C ALA A 14 -5.48 7.84 -10.99
N VAL A 15 -4.68 6.80 -10.81
CA VAL A 15 -4.96 5.66 -9.96
C VAL A 15 -4.21 5.86 -8.65
N ASP A 16 -4.90 5.69 -7.55
CA ASP A 16 -4.29 5.44 -6.27
C ASP A 16 -4.02 3.94 -6.16
N ALA A 17 -2.78 3.55 -6.42
CA ALA A 17 -2.42 2.16 -6.65
C ALA A 17 -2.26 1.32 -5.38
N HIS A 18 -2.42 1.90 -4.21
CA HIS A 18 -2.45 1.19 -2.94
C HIS A 18 -2.97 2.05 -1.80
N GLU A 19 -4.01 1.58 -1.14
CA GLU A 19 -4.62 2.20 0.03
C GLU A 19 -5.13 1.18 1.05
N HIS A 20 -5.38 1.68 2.27
CA HIS A 20 -6.03 0.97 3.37
C HIS A 20 -7.19 1.80 3.94
N LEU A 21 -7.94 2.46 3.08
CA LEU A 21 -9.03 3.34 3.48
C LEU A 21 -10.19 2.58 4.12
N LEU A 22 -10.77 3.17 5.16
CA LEU A 22 -11.99 2.66 5.77
C LEU A 22 -13.19 2.83 4.83
N PRO A 23 -14.16 1.90 4.87
CA PRO A 23 -15.52 2.19 4.43
C PRO A 23 -16.02 3.50 5.02
N GLU A 24 -16.81 4.25 4.28
CA GLU A 24 -17.16 5.61 4.66
C GLU A 24 -17.85 5.70 6.03
N GLU A 25 -18.77 4.79 6.33
CA GLU A 25 -19.45 4.75 7.62
C GLU A 25 -18.46 4.64 8.79
N LYS A 26 -17.48 3.72 8.67
CA LYS A 26 -16.43 3.54 9.69
C LYS A 26 -15.53 4.78 9.80
N ARG A 27 -15.28 5.44 8.67
CA ARG A 27 -14.48 6.69 8.66
C ARG A 27 -15.22 7.83 9.34
N LEU A 28 -16.52 7.96 9.14
CA LEU A 28 -17.33 9.01 9.74
C LEU A 28 -17.49 8.85 11.26
N ALA A 29 -17.43 7.63 11.78
CA ALA A 29 -17.46 7.35 13.22
C ALA A 29 -16.21 7.83 13.97
N VAL A 30 -15.10 8.09 13.26
CA VAL A 30 -13.87 8.62 13.86
C VAL A 30 -14.04 10.10 14.18
N LYS A 31 -13.48 10.54 15.31
CA LYS A 31 -13.38 11.96 15.71
C LYS A 31 -11.99 12.50 15.34
N PRO A 32 -11.79 12.98 14.10
CA PRO A 32 -10.48 13.42 13.65
C PRO A 32 -10.16 14.82 14.15
N ASP A 33 -8.91 15.03 14.48
CA ASP A 33 -8.31 16.34 14.74
C ASP A 33 -6.93 16.44 14.07
N VAL A 34 -6.25 17.56 14.25
CA VAL A 34 -4.96 17.80 13.59
C VAL A 34 -3.88 16.80 14.00
N ILE A 35 -3.84 16.38 15.28
CA ILE A 35 -2.84 15.41 15.76
C ILE A 35 -3.14 14.02 15.20
N TRP A 36 -4.42 13.69 15.09
CA TRP A 36 -4.84 12.40 14.54
C TRP A 36 -4.41 12.18 13.08
N LEU A 37 -4.22 13.26 12.29
CA LEU A 37 -3.67 13.15 10.94
C LEU A 37 -2.21 12.67 10.92
N PHE A 38 -1.50 12.77 12.05
CA PHE A 38 -0.14 12.21 12.23
C PHE A 38 -0.14 10.79 12.82
N TYR A 39 -1.31 10.19 13.06
CA TYR A 39 -1.47 8.91 13.76
C TYR A 39 -0.71 7.76 13.12
N GLN A 40 -0.69 7.66 11.78
CA GLN A 40 -0.12 6.51 11.09
C GLN A 40 1.42 6.59 11.03
N TYR A 41 1.97 6.88 9.89
CA TYR A 41 3.43 6.82 9.66
C TYR A 41 4.20 7.90 10.42
N ALA A 42 3.67 9.10 10.52
CA ALA A 42 4.35 10.17 11.24
C ALA A 42 4.46 9.90 12.75
N SER A 43 3.62 9.02 13.32
CA SER A 43 3.80 8.57 14.72
C SER A 43 5.09 7.77 14.91
N ASN A 44 5.57 7.07 13.88
CA ASN A 44 6.86 6.39 13.92
C ASN A 44 8.03 7.39 13.95
N ASP A 45 7.90 8.49 13.22
CA ASP A 45 8.90 9.57 13.25
C ASP A 45 8.94 10.24 14.64
N LEU A 46 7.77 10.48 15.26
CA LEU A 46 7.71 10.98 16.65
C LEU A 46 8.45 10.06 17.63
N ARG A 47 8.21 8.74 17.49
CA ARG A 47 8.88 7.72 18.30
C ARG A 47 10.39 7.69 18.02
N SER A 48 10.78 7.75 16.76
CA SER A 48 12.19 7.81 16.35
C SER A 48 12.89 9.07 16.82
N ALA A 49 12.17 10.18 16.96
CA ALA A 49 12.65 11.44 17.53
C ALA A 49 12.75 11.42 19.07
N GLY A 50 12.43 10.30 19.73
CA GLY A 50 12.58 10.10 21.16
C GLY A 50 11.30 10.22 22.00
N MET A 51 10.11 10.39 21.37
CA MET A 51 8.85 10.36 22.11
C MET A 51 8.65 8.97 22.74
N SER A 52 8.34 8.93 24.04
CA SER A 52 8.10 7.66 24.73
C SER A 52 6.85 6.95 24.14
N GLU A 53 6.79 5.62 24.28
CA GLU A 53 5.62 4.86 23.84
C GLU A 53 4.34 5.31 24.56
N LYS A 54 4.45 5.59 25.86
CA LYS A 54 3.36 6.09 26.68
C LYS A 54 2.84 7.43 26.17
N ASP A 55 3.76 8.37 25.89
CA ASP A 55 3.38 9.70 25.40
C ASP A 55 2.81 9.64 23.98
N ALA A 56 3.37 8.79 23.11
CA ALA A 56 2.84 8.57 21.77
C ALA A 56 1.41 8.00 21.82
N LYS A 57 1.15 6.99 22.65
CA LYS A 57 -0.20 6.46 22.87
C LYS A 57 -1.15 7.55 23.38
N THR A 58 -0.73 8.33 24.37
CA THR A 58 -1.54 9.43 24.94
C THR A 58 -1.80 10.53 23.90
N ALA A 59 -0.78 10.93 23.13
CA ALA A 59 -0.91 11.96 22.11
C ALA A 59 -1.87 11.56 20.98
N MET A 60 -1.98 10.26 20.68
CA MET A 60 -2.83 9.72 19.62
C MET A 60 -4.21 9.24 20.11
N ASP A 61 -4.48 9.29 21.41
CA ASP A 61 -5.75 8.87 22.01
C ASP A 61 -6.81 9.97 21.90
N PRO A 62 -7.87 9.83 21.08
CA PRO A 62 -8.89 10.85 20.89
C PRO A 62 -9.74 11.11 22.14
N GLU A 63 -9.71 10.24 23.14
CA GLU A 63 -10.43 10.43 24.42
C GLU A 63 -9.67 11.37 25.39
N VAL A 64 -8.41 11.68 25.12
CA VAL A 64 -7.61 12.66 25.84
C VAL A 64 -7.84 14.05 25.25
N SER A 65 -7.96 15.08 26.09
CA SER A 65 -8.19 16.45 25.60
C SER A 65 -7.13 16.89 24.58
N LEU A 66 -7.55 17.60 23.55
CA LEU A 66 -6.68 18.05 22.45
C LEU A 66 -5.51 18.90 22.97
N GLU A 67 -5.73 19.75 23.98
CA GLU A 67 -4.68 20.58 24.57
C GLU A 67 -3.58 19.75 25.26
N LYS A 68 -3.98 18.70 26.01
CA LYS A 68 -3.00 17.80 26.66
C LYS A 68 -2.21 17.03 25.60
N ARG A 69 -2.88 16.56 24.56
CA ARG A 69 -2.26 15.86 23.44
C ARG A 69 -1.32 16.78 22.65
N TRP A 70 -1.71 18.04 22.44
CA TRP A 70 -0.88 19.05 21.77
C TRP A 70 0.40 19.35 22.54
N ARG A 71 0.34 19.49 23.89
CA ARG A 71 1.52 19.70 24.74
C ARG A 71 2.53 18.54 24.63
N LEU A 72 2.05 17.30 24.48
CA LEU A 72 2.92 16.13 24.28
C LEU A 72 3.47 16.07 22.84
N PHE A 73 2.65 16.37 21.86
CA PHE A 73 2.98 16.27 20.43
C PHE A 73 3.93 17.38 19.96
N ARG A 74 3.65 18.62 20.33
CA ARG A 74 4.32 19.83 19.80
C ARG A 74 5.85 19.79 19.84
N PRO A 75 6.52 19.44 20.96
CA PRO A 75 7.98 19.42 21.02
C PRO A 75 8.61 18.48 19.98
N TYR A 76 8.00 17.32 19.75
CA TYR A 76 8.48 16.35 18.80
C TYR A 76 8.10 16.69 17.35
N TYR A 77 6.99 17.38 17.15
CA TYR A 77 6.60 17.88 15.83
C TYR A 77 7.69 18.77 15.21
N GLU A 78 8.36 19.59 16.02
CA GLU A 78 9.47 20.43 15.55
C GLU A 78 10.62 19.60 14.93
N PHE A 79 10.85 18.38 15.42
CA PHE A 79 11.88 17.49 14.89
C PHE A 79 11.45 16.75 13.62
N ILE A 80 10.15 16.50 13.45
CA ILE A 80 9.64 15.66 12.34
C ILE A 80 9.02 16.45 11.19
N LYS A 81 8.75 17.74 11.31
CA LYS A 81 8.02 18.55 10.32
C LYS A 81 8.65 18.58 8.93
N ASN A 82 9.94 18.22 8.81
CA ASN A 82 10.69 18.09 7.57
C ASN A 82 10.65 16.68 6.96
N THR A 83 10.17 15.66 7.68
CA THR A 83 10.09 14.29 7.15
C THR A 83 9.03 14.17 6.07
N GLY A 84 9.16 13.18 5.19
CA GLY A 84 8.21 12.97 4.11
C GLY A 84 6.78 12.76 4.61
N TYR A 85 6.60 12.02 5.70
CA TYR A 85 5.29 11.79 6.31
C TYR A 85 4.64 13.08 6.79
N ALA A 86 5.37 13.87 7.56
CA ALA A 86 4.86 15.16 8.04
C ALA A 86 4.64 16.16 6.90
N GLN A 87 5.48 16.17 5.85
CA GLN A 87 5.26 17.00 4.67
C GLN A 87 3.95 16.66 3.96
N GLY A 88 3.57 15.39 3.86
CA GLY A 88 2.29 14.99 3.29
C GLY A 88 1.11 15.51 4.10
N VAL A 89 1.15 15.33 5.43
CA VAL A 89 0.12 15.88 6.32
C VAL A 89 0.04 17.40 6.20
N ARG A 90 1.16 18.12 6.21
CA ARG A 90 1.18 19.58 6.06
C ARG A 90 0.58 20.06 4.73
N ARG A 91 0.79 19.32 3.63
CA ARG A 91 0.14 19.61 2.34
C ARG A 91 -1.37 19.44 2.42
N ALA A 92 -1.83 18.38 3.06
CA ALA A 92 -3.25 18.17 3.31
C ALA A 92 -3.84 19.29 4.18
N LEU A 93 -3.17 19.68 5.27
CA LEU A 93 -3.59 20.77 6.12
C LEU A 93 -3.72 22.10 5.36
N LYS A 94 -2.74 22.41 4.52
CA LYS A 94 -2.78 23.61 3.68
C LYS A 94 -3.93 23.58 2.66
N ASP A 95 -3.98 22.54 1.84
CA ASP A 95 -4.88 22.48 0.67
C ASP A 95 -6.34 22.21 1.05
N LEU A 96 -6.58 21.43 2.10
CA LEU A 96 -7.93 21.02 2.51
C LEU A 96 -8.52 21.92 3.59
N TYR A 97 -7.67 22.43 4.48
CA TYR A 97 -8.12 23.14 5.69
C TYR A 97 -7.62 24.59 5.81
N GLY A 98 -6.76 25.03 4.87
CA GLY A 98 -6.23 26.40 4.84
C GLY A 98 -5.24 26.69 6.00
N CYS A 99 -4.57 25.66 6.53
CA CYS A 99 -3.55 25.79 7.56
C CYS A 99 -2.15 25.76 6.90
N ASP A 100 -1.54 26.92 6.73
CA ASP A 100 -0.19 27.05 6.15
C ASP A 100 0.89 26.55 7.11
N GLU A 101 0.73 26.81 8.40
CA GLU A 101 1.66 26.41 9.45
C GLU A 101 0.91 25.92 10.68
N LEU A 102 1.29 24.74 11.16
CA LEU A 102 0.77 24.15 12.39
C LEU A 102 1.59 24.62 13.59
N ASN A 103 0.94 25.33 14.52
CA ASN A 103 1.56 25.89 15.72
C ASN A 103 0.51 26.11 16.83
N ASP A 104 0.91 26.72 17.96
CA ASP A 104 0.06 26.96 19.13
C ASP A 104 -1.20 27.81 18.83
N LYS A 105 -1.18 28.62 17.78
CA LYS A 105 -2.33 29.45 17.40
C LYS A 105 -3.26 28.75 16.41
N THR A 106 -2.74 27.78 15.67
CA THR A 106 -3.47 27.18 14.53
C THR A 106 -4.01 25.78 14.80
N TYR A 107 -3.48 25.03 15.79
CA TYR A 107 -3.86 23.63 16.03
C TYR A 107 -5.34 23.47 16.38
N LEU A 108 -5.89 24.36 17.22
CA LEU A 108 -7.29 24.30 17.64
C LEU A 108 -8.25 24.64 16.49
N PRO A 109 -8.19 25.84 15.85
CA PRO A 109 -9.08 26.14 14.74
C PRO A 109 -8.95 25.21 13.55
N THR A 110 -7.77 24.62 13.33
CA THR A 110 -7.58 23.60 12.29
C THR A 110 -8.29 22.30 12.66
N SER A 111 -8.23 21.88 13.91
CA SER A 111 -8.94 20.69 14.39
C SER A 111 -10.47 20.83 14.26
N GLU A 112 -11.01 22.01 14.57
CA GLU A 112 -12.43 22.30 14.35
C GLU A 112 -12.83 22.21 12.88
N LYS A 113 -12.00 22.72 11.96
CA LYS A 113 -12.23 22.58 10.51
C LYS A 113 -12.19 21.12 10.07
N ILE A 114 -11.24 20.33 10.56
CA ILE A 114 -11.13 18.89 10.25
C ILE A 114 -12.40 18.17 10.70
N ALA A 115 -12.82 18.38 11.95
CA ALA A 115 -14.06 17.80 12.49
C ALA A 115 -15.29 18.22 11.68
N SER A 116 -15.42 19.49 11.31
CA SER A 116 -16.54 20.03 10.54
C SER A 116 -16.64 19.46 9.12
N GLN A 117 -15.53 19.05 8.53
CA GLN A 117 -15.48 18.45 7.21
C GLN A 117 -15.64 16.91 7.20
N ASN A 118 -15.67 16.28 8.38
CA ASN A 118 -15.90 14.83 8.52
C ASN A 118 -17.39 14.51 8.25
N LYS A 119 -17.80 14.56 7.00
CA LYS A 119 -19.19 14.40 6.53
C LYS A 119 -19.26 13.39 5.39
N PRO A 120 -20.44 12.81 5.11
CA PRO A 120 -20.63 11.89 3.99
C PRO A 120 -20.04 12.42 2.67
N GLY A 121 -19.44 11.52 1.88
CA GLY A 121 -18.73 11.84 0.64
C GLY A 121 -17.32 12.40 0.84
N ILE A 122 -16.73 12.29 2.05
CA ILE A 122 -15.40 12.86 2.34
C ILE A 122 -14.31 12.25 1.45
N THR A 123 -14.34 10.93 1.24
CA THR A 123 -13.35 10.25 0.40
C THR A 123 -13.44 10.73 -1.05
N ASP A 124 -14.64 10.80 -1.62
CA ASP A 124 -14.82 11.32 -2.97
C ASP A 124 -14.46 12.80 -3.10
N ARG A 125 -14.81 13.63 -2.10
CA ARG A 125 -14.43 15.05 -2.12
C ARG A 125 -12.94 15.27 -2.17
N PHE A 126 -12.15 14.49 -1.39
CA PHE A 126 -10.72 14.70 -1.26
C PHE A 126 -9.94 13.94 -2.34
N LEU A 127 -10.23 12.66 -2.55
CA LEU A 127 -9.49 11.86 -3.52
C LEU A 127 -10.09 11.96 -4.92
N GLY A 128 -11.39 11.75 -5.07
CA GLY A 128 -12.06 11.81 -6.37
C GLY A 128 -12.00 13.19 -7.00
N LYS A 129 -12.62 14.19 -6.37
CA LYS A 129 -12.76 15.53 -6.93
C LYS A 129 -11.49 16.36 -6.85
N LYS A 130 -10.95 16.59 -5.65
CA LYS A 130 -9.74 17.42 -5.49
C LYS A 130 -8.46 16.68 -5.93
N GLY A 131 -8.32 15.39 -5.60
CA GLY A 131 -7.18 14.55 -5.93
C GLY A 131 -7.17 14.07 -7.38
N ARG A 132 -8.32 14.14 -8.09
CA ARG A 132 -8.51 13.60 -9.45
C ARG A 132 -8.19 12.12 -9.54
N ILE A 133 -8.53 11.35 -8.49
CA ILE A 133 -8.38 9.90 -8.44
C ILE A 133 -9.62 9.27 -9.07
N GLY A 134 -9.40 8.44 -10.07
CA GLY A 134 -10.47 7.75 -10.78
C GLY A 134 -10.54 6.26 -10.52
N LEU A 135 -9.58 5.74 -9.76
CA LEU A 135 -9.50 4.35 -9.35
C LEU A 135 -8.67 4.27 -8.06
N ILE A 136 -9.13 3.46 -7.10
CA ILE A 136 -8.41 3.16 -5.87
C ILE A 136 -8.24 1.64 -5.77
N LEU A 137 -7.02 1.17 -5.54
CA LEU A 137 -6.73 -0.22 -5.19
C LEU A 137 -6.62 -0.30 -3.67
N ASN A 138 -7.71 -0.75 -3.01
CA ASN A 138 -7.84 -0.71 -1.57
C ASN A 138 -7.56 -2.07 -0.94
N CYS A 139 -6.64 -2.12 0.00
CA CYS A 139 -6.28 -3.34 0.72
C CYS A 139 -7.01 -3.37 2.07
N ASN A 140 -7.59 -4.48 2.48
CA ASN A 140 -8.16 -4.88 3.76
C ASN A 140 -9.66 -5.22 3.73
N TYR A 141 -10.47 -4.56 2.92
CA TYR A 141 -11.93 -4.75 2.94
C TYR A 141 -12.38 -5.37 1.62
N LEU A 142 -12.86 -6.62 1.66
CA LEU A 142 -13.38 -7.30 0.48
C LEU A 142 -14.80 -6.83 0.14
N TYR A 143 -15.66 -6.73 1.15
CA TYR A 143 -17.10 -6.53 0.95
C TYR A 143 -17.52 -5.06 0.96
N GLU A 144 -16.77 -4.21 1.65
CA GLU A 144 -17.11 -2.81 1.87
C GLU A 144 -16.01 -1.93 1.31
N GLN A 145 -16.32 -1.10 0.32
CA GLN A 145 -15.35 -0.19 -0.28
C GLN A 145 -15.68 1.27 0.07
N PRO A 146 -14.66 2.16 0.21
CA PRO A 146 -14.87 3.55 0.59
C PRO A 146 -15.61 4.38 -0.46
N VAL A 147 -15.50 4.00 -1.74
CA VAL A 147 -16.14 4.66 -2.89
C VAL A 147 -16.40 3.64 -4.00
N PRO A 148 -17.35 3.89 -4.95
CA PRO A 148 -17.71 2.95 -6.01
C PRO A 148 -16.57 2.61 -7.00
N TYR A 149 -15.56 3.47 -7.11
CA TYR A 149 -14.37 3.26 -7.95
C TYR A 149 -13.17 2.71 -7.18
N SER A 150 -13.42 2.09 -6.03
CA SER A 150 -12.43 1.37 -5.24
C SER A 150 -12.58 -0.14 -5.44
N PHE A 151 -11.45 -0.85 -5.61
CA PHE A 151 -11.42 -2.29 -5.85
C PHE A 151 -10.52 -2.99 -4.84
N PRO A 152 -10.97 -4.14 -4.29
CA PRO A 152 -10.24 -4.80 -3.22
C PRO A 152 -9.00 -5.54 -3.73
N ILE A 153 -7.89 -5.37 -2.99
CA ILE A 153 -6.74 -6.28 -2.98
C ILE A 153 -6.78 -7.03 -1.65
N VAL A 154 -6.95 -8.35 -1.70
CA VAL A 154 -7.22 -9.14 -0.50
C VAL A 154 -5.93 -9.61 0.17
N ARG A 155 -5.75 -9.32 1.45
CA ARG A 155 -4.59 -9.82 2.22
C ARG A 155 -4.69 -11.32 2.43
N LEU A 156 -3.62 -12.03 2.08
CA LEU A 156 -3.51 -13.49 2.28
C LEU A 156 -3.07 -13.81 3.71
N ASN A 157 -3.92 -13.48 4.69
CA ASN A 157 -3.61 -13.67 6.11
C ASN A 157 -3.46 -15.14 6.52
N LEU A 158 -3.93 -16.09 5.70
CA LEU A 158 -3.72 -17.53 5.88
C LEU A 158 -2.24 -17.95 5.74
N LEU A 159 -1.38 -17.06 5.23
CA LEU A 159 0.04 -17.30 5.08
C LEU A 159 0.85 -16.87 6.32
N TRP A 160 0.19 -16.51 7.43
CA TRP A 160 0.82 -16.01 8.65
C TRP A 160 0.56 -16.98 9.79
N GLU A 161 1.62 -17.53 10.36
CA GLU A 161 1.53 -18.56 11.39
C GLU A 161 0.76 -18.11 12.64
N GLU A 162 1.00 -16.88 13.09
CA GLU A 162 0.41 -16.34 14.32
C GLU A 162 -1.13 -16.30 14.28
N GLU A 163 -1.71 -16.06 13.11
CA GLU A 163 -3.17 -15.94 12.92
C GLU A 163 -3.80 -17.21 12.31
N PHE A 164 -3.01 -18.21 11.94
CA PHE A 164 -3.46 -19.33 11.10
C PHE A 164 -4.70 -20.05 11.67
N HIS A 165 -4.66 -20.43 12.93
CA HIS A 165 -5.78 -21.19 13.55
C HIS A 165 -7.06 -20.37 13.70
N GLU A 166 -6.94 -19.09 14.00
CA GLU A 166 -8.09 -18.20 14.12
C GLU A 166 -8.71 -17.97 12.75
N ARG A 167 -7.89 -17.68 11.75
CA ARG A 167 -8.33 -17.49 10.38
C ARG A 167 -8.93 -18.74 9.76
N LEU A 168 -8.35 -19.90 10.03
CA LEU A 168 -8.90 -21.18 9.57
C LEU A 168 -10.30 -21.40 10.13
N ARG A 169 -10.50 -21.25 11.45
CA ARG A 169 -11.82 -21.38 12.08
C ARG A 169 -12.84 -20.40 11.51
N HIS A 170 -12.42 -19.16 11.27
CA HIS A 170 -13.30 -18.17 10.66
C HIS A 170 -13.75 -18.60 9.27
N LEU A 171 -12.84 -19.08 8.42
CA LEU A 171 -13.16 -19.55 7.07
C LEU A 171 -14.01 -20.83 7.08
N GLU A 172 -13.71 -21.79 7.98
CA GLU A 172 -14.53 -22.99 8.15
C GLU A 172 -16.00 -22.62 8.48
N THR A 173 -16.18 -21.61 9.34
CA THR A 173 -17.52 -21.10 9.70
C THR A 173 -18.17 -20.37 8.54
N GLN A 174 -17.47 -19.45 7.92
CA GLN A 174 -17.96 -18.61 6.80
C GLN A 174 -18.42 -19.46 5.62
N TYR A 175 -17.61 -20.45 5.23
CA TYR A 175 -17.89 -21.30 4.06
C TYR A 175 -18.59 -22.61 4.39
N LYS A 176 -18.93 -22.85 5.67
CA LYS A 176 -19.53 -24.10 6.16
C LYS A 176 -18.74 -25.33 5.68
N PHE A 177 -17.42 -25.24 5.73
CA PHE A 177 -16.47 -26.22 5.22
C PHE A 177 -15.55 -26.72 6.32
N LYS A 178 -15.36 -28.05 6.45
CA LYS A 178 -14.50 -28.62 7.49
C LYS A 178 -13.14 -29.03 6.94
N VAL A 179 -12.08 -28.53 7.53
CA VAL A 179 -10.70 -28.87 7.19
C VAL A 179 -10.16 -29.94 8.13
N THR A 180 -9.79 -31.09 7.56
CA THR A 180 -9.25 -32.22 8.30
C THR A 180 -7.85 -32.64 7.86
N CYS A 181 -7.45 -32.26 6.65
CA CYS A 181 -6.15 -32.57 6.04
C CYS A 181 -5.73 -31.46 5.06
N LEU A 182 -4.52 -31.56 4.53
CA LEU A 182 -4.00 -30.56 3.58
C LEU A 182 -4.88 -30.46 2.32
N ASP A 183 -5.40 -31.57 1.83
CA ASP A 183 -6.24 -31.55 0.61
C ASP A 183 -7.53 -30.77 0.82
N SER A 184 -8.24 -31.01 1.93
CA SER A 184 -9.43 -30.21 2.27
C SER A 184 -9.09 -28.74 2.54
N PHE A 185 -7.89 -28.43 3.05
CA PHE A 185 -7.44 -27.04 3.19
C PHE A 185 -7.20 -26.36 1.84
N LEU A 186 -6.54 -27.03 0.88
CA LEU A 186 -6.33 -26.52 -0.47
C LEU A 186 -7.65 -26.36 -1.24
N GLU A 187 -8.61 -27.23 -1.00
CA GLU A 187 -9.98 -27.09 -1.52
C GLU A 187 -10.67 -25.83 -0.95
N LEU A 188 -10.59 -25.63 0.37
CA LEU A 188 -11.11 -24.40 0.99
C LEU A 188 -10.43 -23.16 0.41
N MET A 189 -9.11 -23.14 0.21
CA MET A 189 -8.42 -22.04 -0.46
C MET A 189 -9.00 -21.78 -1.86
N THR A 190 -9.32 -22.83 -2.62
CA THR A 190 -9.92 -22.69 -3.96
C THR A 190 -11.32 -22.06 -3.89
N ILE A 191 -12.12 -22.41 -2.89
CA ILE A 191 -13.44 -21.81 -2.64
C ILE A 191 -13.29 -20.32 -2.31
N VAL A 192 -12.34 -19.98 -1.43
CA VAL A 192 -12.03 -18.60 -1.02
C VAL A 192 -11.61 -17.74 -2.21
N PHE A 193 -10.73 -18.24 -3.08
CA PHE A 193 -10.31 -17.49 -4.28
C PHE A 193 -11.44 -17.28 -5.29
N LYS A 194 -12.36 -18.24 -5.44
CA LYS A 194 -13.58 -18.04 -6.23
C LYS A 194 -14.47 -16.94 -5.65
N ASP A 195 -14.58 -16.88 -4.32
CA ASP A 195 -15.34 -15.83 -3.64
C ASP A 195 -14.71 -14.44 -3.82
N TYR A 196 -13.39 -14.34 -3.83
CA TYR A 196 -12.70 -13.09 -4.14
C TYR A 196 -13.13 -12.53 -5.50
N GLY A 197 -13.21 -13.38 -6.53
CA GLY A 197 -13.69 -12.98 -7.86
C GLY A 197 -15.15 -12.49 -7.85
N ARG A 198 -16.04 -13.12 -7.08
CA ARG A 198 -17.43 -12.69 -6.95
C ARG A 198 -17.60 -11.32 -6.28
N HIS A 199 -16.63 -10.90 -5.47
CA HIS A 199 -16.63 -9.63 -4.74
C HIS A 199 -15.67 -8.61 -5.37
N ASN A 200 -15.42 -8.71 -6.67
CA ASN A 200 -14.67 -7.76 -7.47
C ASN A 200 -13.21 -7.56 -7.00
N ALA A 201 -12.62 -8.55 -6.32
CA ALA A 201 -11.20 -8.50 -6.01
C ALA A 201 -10.37 -8.47 -7.30
N VAL A 202 -9.38 -7.59 -7.34
CA VAL A 202 -8.49 -7.41 -8.50
C VAL A 202 -7.10 -7.96 -8.26
N GLY A 203 -6.78 -8.25 -7.00
CA GLY A 203 -5.49 -8.81 -6.62
C GLY A 203 -5.50 -9.40 -5.21
N VAL A 204 -4.40 -10.05 -4.88
CA VAL A 204 -4.11 -10.56 -3.53
C VAL A 204 -2.82 -9.93 -3.02
N LYS A 205 -2.72 -9.71 -1.71
CA LYS A 205 -1.57 -9.06 -1.07
C LYS A 205 -0.80 -10.03 -0.20
N MET A 206 0.51 -10.05 -0.38
CA MET A 206 1.47 -10.75 0.47
C MET A 206 2.66 -9.83 0.82
N VAL A 207 3.56 -10.34 1.64
CA VAL A 207 4.82 -9.68 2.01
C VAL A 207 5.96 -10.53 1.48
N ALA A 208 7.01 -9.90 0.95
CA ALA A 208 8.23 -10.59 0.59
C ALA A 208 8.84 -11.25 1.84
N THR A 209 9.28 -12.47 1.70
CA THR A 209 9.93 -13.25 2.76
C THR A 209 11.23 -13.87 2.23
N PRO A 210 12.22 -14.11 3.08
CA PRO A 210 13.40 -14.87 2.68
C PRO A 210 12.99 -16.19 2.02
N PRO A 211 13.66 -16.60 0.94
CA PRO A 211 13.32 -17.84 0.27
C PRO A 211 13.58 -19.03 1.21
N ALA A 212 12.58 -19.93 1.28
CA ALA A 212 12.73 -21.22 1.98
C ALA A 212 12.91 -22.36 0.98
N ALA A 213 13.36 -23.49 1.47
CA ALA A 213 13.48 -24.69 0.64
C ALA A 213 12.12 -25.13 0.12
N ILE A 214 12.08 -25.62 -1.13
CA ILE A 214 10.87 -26.13 -1.77
C ILE A 214 10.57 -27.52 -1.20
N ILE A 215 9.34 -27.71 -0.72
CA ILE A 215 8.88 -29.01 -0.23
C ILE A 215 7.76 -29.58 -1.10
N GLY A 216 7.74 -30.89 -1.23
CA GLY A 216 6.64 -31.59 -1.92
C GLY A 216 5.36 -31.67 -1.09
N LYS A 217 4.22 -31.94 -1.75
CA LYS A 217 2.89 -32.05 -1.15
C LYS A 217 2.84 -33.04 0.03
N ARG A 218 3.55 -34.19 -0.06
CA ARG A 218 3.61 -35.20 1.00
C ARG A 218 4.24 -34.64 2.29
N GLN A 219 5.34 -33.89 2.16
CA GLN A 219 6.02 -33.27 3.28
C GLN A 219 5.18 -32.14 3.88
N ALA A 220 4.58 -31.29 3.01
CA ALA A 220 3.66 -30.26 3.43
C ALA A 220 2.45 -30.81 4.19
N ALA A 221 1.91 -31.96 3.78
CA ALA A 221 0.81 -32.61 4.50
C ALA A 221 1.23 -33.05 5.91
N GLY A 222 2.45 -33.56 6.08
CA GLY A 222 2.97 -33.89 7.40
C GLY A 222 3.15 -32.66 8.30
N TYR A 223 3.62 -31.54 7.76
CA TYR A 223 3.71 -30.28 8.51
C TYR A 223 2.33 -29.69 8.82
N PHE A 224 1.42 -29.70 7.86
CA PHE A 224 0.06 -29.26 8.07
C PHE A 224 -0.63 -29.96 9.25
N LEU A 225 -0.56 -31.28 9.33
CA LEU A 225 -1.12 -32.06 10.44
C LEU A 225 -0.47 -31.71 11.79
N LYS A 226 0.84 -31.43 11.81
CA LYS A 226 1.52 -30.96 13.02
C LYS A 226 0.99 -29.58 13.45
N ILE A 227 0.83 -28.65 12.52
CA ILE A 227 0.31 -27.29 12.77
C ILE A 227 -1.16 -27.40 13.23
N LEU A 228 -2.01 -28.17 12.53
CA LEU A 228 -3.43 -28.30 12.83
C LEU A 228 -3.70 -28.89 14.23
N ARG A 229 -2.85 -29.82 14.69
CA ARG A 229 -3.00 -30.49 16.00
C ARG A 229 -2.43 -29.70 17.18
N ARG A 230 -1.57 -28.72 16.92
CA ARG A 230 -0.89 -27.96 17.98
C ARG A 230 -1.64 -26.67 18.28
N LYS A 231 -1.82 -26.39 19.57
CA LYS A 231 -2.30 -25.07 20.06
C LYS A 231 -1.14 -24.03 20.11
N LYS A 232 0.09 -24.43 19.80
CA LYS A 232 1.30 -23.57 19.79
C LYS A 232 1.98 -23.74 18.43
N PRO A 233 2.74 -22.71 17.96
CA PRO A 233 3.47 -22.75 16.70
C PRO A 233 4.31 -24.04 16.57
N ALA A 234 4.35 -24.62 15.37
CA ALA A 234 5.34 -25.62 15.02
C ALA A 234 6.73 -24.98 15.11
N GLY A 235 7.80 -25.75 15.30
CA GLY A 235 9.15 -25.17 15.30
C GLY A 235 9.38 -24.33 14.04
N GLU A 236 10.12 -23.22 14.18
CA GLU A 236 10.27 -22.15 13.15
C GLU A 236 10.58 -22.68 11.75
N GLU A 237 11.47 -23.68 11.63
CA GLU A 237 11.81 -24.28 10.34
C GLU A 237 10.62 -24.99 9.67
N CYS A 238 9.88 -25.76 10.43
CA CYS A 238 8.69 -26.50 9.93
C CYS A 238 7.62 -25.54 9.43
N ALA A 239 7.41 -24.43 10.15
CA ALA A 239 6.47 -23.40 9.80
C ALA A 239 6.91 -22.68 8.53
N ALA A 240 8.17 -22.23 8.45
CA ALA A 240 8.70 -21.52 7.29
C ALA A 240 8.56 -22.34 6.00
N LEU A 241 8.87 -23.62 6.04
CA LEU A 241 8.72 -24.52 4.88
C LEU A 241 7.27 -24.72 4.47
N PHE A 242 6.36 -24.89 5.44
CA PHE A 242 4.95 -25.04 5.16
C PHE A 242 4.31 -23.77 4.59
N PHE A 243 4.60 -22.60 5.18
CA PHE A 243 4.07 -21.34 4.68
C PHE A 243 4.68 -20.94 3.32
N SER A 244 5.93 -21.31 3.02
CA SER A 244 6.49 -21.17 1.67
C SER A 244 5.72 -22.04 0.66
N PHE A 245 5.37 -23.29 0.99
CA PHE A 245 4.52 -24.13 0.16
C PHE A 245 3.13 -23.49 -0.07
N LEU A 246 2.53 -22.91 0.97
CA LEU A 246 1.24 -22.23 0.84
C LEU A 246 1.33 -20.98 -0.03
N GLN A 247 2.43 -20.23 0.02
CA GLN A 247 2.65 -19.09 -0.87
C GLN A 247 2.64 -19.54 -2.34
N ASP A 248 3.37 -20.60 -2.69
CA ASP A 248 3.34 -21.16 -4.05
C ASP A 248 1.90 -21.51 -4.47
N LYS A 249 1.12 -22.16 -3.60
CA LYS A 249 -0.28 -22.52 -3.91
C LYS A 249 -1.20 -21.30 -4.03
N ALA A 250 -1.00 -20.28 -3.22
CA ALA A 250 -1.76 -19.04 -3.31
C ALA A 250 -1.44 -18.27 -4.61
N ILE A 251 -0.18 -18.25 -5.05
CA ILE A 251 0.24 -17.64 -6.32
C ILE A 251 -0.36 -18.41 -7.51
N GLU A 252 -0.34 -19.76 -7.49
CA GLU A 252 -1.00 -20.57 -8.51
C GLU A 252 -2.51 -20.28 -8.62
N LEU A 253 -3.20 -20.17 -7.49
CA LEU A 253 -4.63 -19.82 -7.44
C LEU A 253 -4.89 -18.40 -7.94
N ALA A 254 -4.03 -17.45 -7.58
CA ALA A 254 -4.14 -16.06 -8.05
C ALA A 254 -3.99 -16.00 -9.58
N ALA A 255 -2.98 -16.66 -10.15
CA ALA A 255 -2.78 -16.73 -11.60
C ALA A 255 -3.99 -17.33 -12.32
N ARG A 256 -4.51 -18.47 -11.83
CA ARG A 256 -5.72 -19.14 -12.39
C ARG A 256 -6.97 -18.27 -12.28
N SER A 257 -7.06 -17.43 -11.26
CA SER A 257 -8.18 -16.51 -11.02
C SER A 257 -7.99 -15.16 -11.71
N ASN A 258 -6.92 -15.00 -12.51
CA ASN A 258 -6.53 -13.75 -13.17
C ASN A 258 -6.32 -12.56 -12.19
N LEU A 259 -5.95 -12.85 -10.93
CA LEU A 259 -5.65 -11.86 -9.90
C LEU A 259 -4.16 -11.51 -9.91
N THR A 260 -3.84 -10.25 -9.66
CA THR A 260 -2.45 -9.79 -9.53
C THR A 260 -1.95 -10.00 -8.11
N VAL A 261 -0.73 -10.50 -7.98
CA VAL A 261 -0.06 -10.70 -6.69
C VAL A 261 0.68 -9.43 -6.31
N ALA A 262 0.09 -8.65 -5.43
CA ALA A 262 0.70 -7.46 -4.85
C ALA A 262 1.63 -7.87 -3.71
N VAL A 263 2.88 -7.41 -3.73
CA VAL A 263 3.89 -7.83 -2.75
C VAL A 263 4.52 -6.63 -2.06
N HIS A 264 4.36 -6.54 -0.75
CA HIS A 264 5.12 -5.59 0.05
C HIS A 264 6.60 -5.95 0.01
N CYS A 265 7.45 -5.03 -0.43
CA CYS A 265 8.90 -5.19 -0.49
C CYS A 265 9.59 -4.02 0.20
N GLY A 266 10.68 -4.29 0.90
CA GLY A 266 11.54 -3.28 1.50
C GLY A 266 11.06 -2.77 2.85
N TYR A 267 11.11 -1.47 3.05
CA TYR A 267 10.88 -0.81 4.34
C TYR A 267 9.53 -1.17 4.97
N LEU A 268 9.54 -1.44 6.26
CA LEU A 268 8.35 -1.73 7.05
C LEU A 268 7.98 -0.53 7.92
N SER A 269 6.68 -0.26 8.04
CA SER A 269 6.20 0.72 9.00
C SER A 269 6.39 0.20 10.43
N GLY A 270 7.05 1.01 11.27
CA GLY A 270 7.29 0.69 12.67
C GLY A 270 8.63 1.19 13.17
N VAL A 271 8.82 1.14 14.50
CA VAL A 271 10.10 1.45 15.15
C VAL A 271 10.82 0.15 15.46
N ASN A 272 12.14 0.11 15.26
CA ASN A 272 13.00 -1.06 15.55
C ASN A 272 12.60 -2.34 14.77
N CYS A 273 12.00 -2.21 13.58
CA CYS A 273 11.63 -3.36 12.76
C CYS A 273 12.80 -3.79 11.85
N ASP A 274 12.96 -5.11 11.69
CA ASP A 274 13.92 -5.70 10.77
C ASP A 274 13.30 -5.80 9.36
N PHE A 275 13.52 -4.78 8.53
CA PHE A 275 13.06 -4.76 7.15
C PHE A 275 13.97 -5.54 6.18
N THR A 276 15.10 -6.08 6.62
CA THR A 276 15.98 -6.87 5.74
C THR A 276 15.31 -8.14 5.25
N LYS A 277 14.37 -8.68 6.03
CA LYS A 277 13.58 -9.87 5.66
C LYS A 277 12.64 -9.64 4.46
N THR A 278 12.33 -8.38 4.13
CA THR A 278 11.44 -8.01 3.03
C THR A 278 12.16 -7.49 1.80
N ARG A 279 13.46 -7.79 1.66
CA ARG A 279 14.28 -7.39 0.52
C ARG A 279 13.70 -7.92 -0.80
N ILE A 280 13.63 -7.07 -1.80
CA ILE A 280 12.95 -7.38 -3.06
C ILE A 280 13.54 -8.59 -3.81
N THR A 281 14.85 -8.80 -3.72
CA THR A 281 15.54 -9.93 -4.34
C THR A 281 15.16 -11.28 -3.72
N HIS A 282 14.56 -11.32 -2.54
CA HIS A 282 13.96 -12.53 -1.99
C HIS A 282 12.82 -13.08 -2.85
N MET A 283 12.21 -12.23 -3.68
CA MET A 283 11.15 -12.64 -4.60
C MET A 283 11.65 -13.39 -5.83
N ILE A 284 12.93 -13.30 -6.20
CA ILE A 284 13.48 -13.88 -7.43
C ILE A 284 13.11 -15.36 -7.61
N PRO A 285 13.28 -16.25 -6.61
CA PRO A 285 12.89 -17.63 -6.78
C PRO A 285 11.41 -17.87 -7.05
N LEU A 286 10.52 -17.06 -6.45
CA LEU A 286 9.07 -17.11 -6.70
C LEU A 286 8.72 -16.60 -8.10
N LEU A 287 9.34 -15.50 -8.53
CA LEU A 287 9.13 -14.93 -9.88
C LEU A 287 9.50 -15.93 -10.98
N GLN A 288 10.61 -16.69 -10.79
CA GLN A 288 11.08 -17.71 -11.71
C GLN A 288 10.16 -18.93 -11.75
N ARG A 289 9.61 -19.36 -10.60
CA ARG A 289 8.71 -20.51 -10.52
C ARG A 289 7.31 -20.25 -11.06
N HIS A 290 6.88 -18.99 -11.05
CA HIS A 290 5.53 -18.60 -11.44
C HIS A 290 5.52 -17.59 -12.61
N PRO A 291 6.03 -17.96 -13.80
CA PRO A 291 6.15 -17.05 -14.94
C PRO A 291 4.79 -16.56 -15.45
N ASP A 292 3.72 -17.31 -15.22
CA ASP A 292 2.35 -16.99 -15.65
C ASP A 292 1.60 -16.10 -14.63
N ALA A 293 2.14 -15.91 -13.42
CA ALA A 293 1.57 -15.02 -12.42
C ALA A 293 2.06 -13.59 -12.65
N ARG A 294 1.18 -12.61 -12.45
CA ARG A 294 1.54 -11.18 -12.46
C ARG A 294 1.88 -10.73 -11.05
N PHE A 295 3.03 -10.07 -10.91
CA PHE A 295 3.49 -9.52 -9.65
C PHE A 295 3.55 -7.99 -9.74
N ASP A 296 3.00 -7.32 -8.73
CA ASP A 296 3.15 -5.88 -8.51
C ASP A 296 3.97 -5.67 -7.23
N LEU A 297 5.25 -5.29 -7.38
CA LEU A 297 6.20 -5.16 -6.27
C LEU A 297 6.15 -3.73 -5.72
N PHE A 298 5.79 -3.59 -4.45
CA PHE A 298 5.45 -2.33 -3.81
C PHE A 298 6.65 -1.58 -3.24
N HIS A 299 6.46 -0.26 -3.06
CA HIS A 299 7.33 0.64 -2.31
C HIS A 299 8.74 0.80 -2.88
N LEU A 300 8.91 0.51 -4.21
CA LEU A 300 10.25 0.50 -4.85
C LEU A 300 11.26 -0.43 -4.16
N GLY A 301 10.79 -1.36 -3.29
CA GLY A 301 11.71 -2.15 -2.46
C GLY A 301 12.65 -1.30 -1.60
N TYR A 302 12.26 -0.04 -1.27
CA TYR A 302 13.12 0.88 -0.51
C TYR A 302 13.68 0.22 0.76
N PRO A 303 14.97 0.32 1.08
CA PRO A 303 15.98 1.19 0.45
C PRO A 303 16.70 0.61 -0.79
N TRP A 304 16.42 -0.63 -1.22
CA TRP A 304 17.11 -1.34 -2.32
C TRP A 304 16.53 -1.00 -3.70
N ILE A 305 16.45 0.29 -4.02
CA ILE A 305 15.79 0.81 -5.23
C ILE A 305 16.43 0.27 -6.51
N GLU A 306 17.76 0.21 -6.58
CA GLU A 306 18.47 -0.27 -7.78
C GLU A 306 18.19 -1.75 -8.03
N GLU A 307 18.03 -2.56 -6.99
CA GLU A 307 17.59 -3.95 -7.10
C GLU A 307 16.17 -4.04 -7.67
N ALA A 308 15.27 -3.16 -7.21
CA ALA A 308 13.90 -3.13 -7.71
C ALA A 308 13.85 -2.80 -9.20
N ILE A 309 14.65 -1.82 -9.63
CA ILE A 309 14.80 -1.45 -11.04
C ILE A 309 15.35 -2.64 -11.85
N ALA A 310 16.38 -3.31 -11.35
CA ALA A 310 16.98 -4.47 -12.00
C ALA A 310 15.96 -5.64 -12.12
N VAL A 311 15.22 -5.95 -11.06
CA VAL A 311 14.19 -7.00 -11.07
C VAL A 311 13.09 -6.66 -12.07
N ALA A 312 12.58 -5.43 -12.08
CA ALA A 312 11.54 -5.02 -13.03
C ALA A 312 12.00 -5.08 -14.48
N LYS A 313 13.28 -4.77 -14.74
CA LYS A 313 13.89 -4.87 -16.07
C LYS A 313 14.07 -6.33 -16.50
N ALA A 314 14.45 -7.22 -15.58
CA ALA A 314 14.81 -8.60 -15.89
C ALA A 314 13.61 -9.54 -16.03
N PHE A 315 12.51 -9.31 -15.31
CA PHE A 315 11.37 -10.23 -15.24
C PHE A 315 10.17 -9.71 -16.03
N THR A 316 9.63 -10.51 -16.93
CA THR A 316 8.48 -10.14 -17.78
C THR A 316 7.18 -9.99 -16.99
N ASN A 317 7.02 -10.78 -15.94
CA ASN A 317 5.83 -10.88 -15.08
C ASN A 317 5.83 -9.93 -13.88
N VAL A 318 6.75 -8.95 -13.83
CA VAL A 318 6.91 -7.99 -12.74
C VAL A 318 6.53 -6.58 -13.16
N SER A 319 5.79 -5.90 -12.32
CA SER A 319 5.55 -4.45 -12.32
C SER A 319 6.07 -3.83 -11.03
N LEU A 320 6.43 -2.54 -11.05
CA LEU A 320 6.80 -1.78 -9.86
C LEU A 320 5.70 -0.78 -9.48
N ASN A 321 5.31 -0.82 -8.23
CA ASN A 321 4.41 0.13 -7.63
C ASN A 321 5.18 1.07 -6.70
N LEU A 322 5.18 2.34 -7.06
CA LEU A 322 5.90 3.39 -6.35
C LEU A 322 5.09 3.95 -5.17
N CYS A 323 4.00 3.27 -4.80
CA CYS A 323 3.18 3.67 -3.65
C CYS A 323 4.04 3.89 -2.41
N TRP A 324 3.64 4.82 -1.55
CA TRP A 324 4.28 5.16 -0.28
C TRP A 324 5.74 5.65 -0.36
N SER A 325 6.55 5.20 -1.33
CA SER A 325 7.98 5.56 -1.43
C SER A 325 8.24 7.07 -1.46
N HIS A 326 7.35 7.84 -2.07
CA HIS A 326 7.39 9.30 -2.10
C HIS A 326 7.15 9.95 -0.71
N ALA A 327 6.51 9.24 0.20
CA ALA A 327 6.31 9.66 1.58
C ALA A 327 7.41 9.14 2.52
N ILE A 328 7.98 7.97 2.26
CA ILE A 328 9.14 7.45 3.00
C ILE A 328 10.35 8.37 2.78
N ASN A 329 10.71 8.60 1.51
CA ASN A 329 11.85 9.42 1.13
C ASN A 329 11.59 10.12 -0.21
N PRO A 330 11.10 11.37 -0.19
CA PRO A 330 10.77 12.12 -1.41
C PRO A 330 11.93 12.24 -2.40
N ALA A 331 13.15 12.45 -1.91
CA ALA A 331 14.32 12.59 -2.77
C ALA A 331 14.72 11.24 -3.42
N ALA A 332 14.61 10.14 -2.70
CA ALA A 332 14.85 8.80 -3.25
C ALA A 332 13.79 8.45 -4.31
N TYR A 333 12.52 8.77 -4.07
CA TYR A 333 11.46 8.61 -5.06
C TYR A 333 11.77 9.36 -6.38
N GLU A 334 12.20 10.61 -6.31
CA GLU A 334 12.53 11.41 -7.49
C GLU A 334 13.71 10.82 -8.28
N ARG A 335 14.76 10.39 -7.60
CA ARG A 335 15.88 9.70 -8.25
C ARG A 335 15.45 8.38 -8.90
N ALA A 336 14.62 7.61 -8.21
CA ALA A 336 14.08 6.36 -8.73
C ALA A 336 13.24 6.57 -10.00
N VAL A 337 12.34 7.55 -10.01
CA VAL A 337 11.53 7.90 -11.18
C VAL A 337 12.43 8.23 -12.38
N ALA A 338 13.49 9.03 -12.19
CA ALA A 338 14.43 9.37 -13.26
C ALA A 338 15.19 8.13 -13.77
N GLY A 339 15.64 7.24 -12.88
CA GLY A 339 16.30 5.98 -13.25
C GLY A 339 15.36 5.04 -14.02
N ILE A 340 14.15 4.85 -13.51
CA ILE A 340 13.09 4.00 -14.11
C ILE A 340 12.74 4.50 -15.52
N ALA A 341 12.60 5.80 -15.70
CA ALA A 341 12.23 6.40 -16.98
C ALA A 341 13.20 6.04 -18.12
N CYS A 342 14.45 5.74 -17.78
CA CYS A 342 15.51 5.42 -18.74
C CYS A 342 15.86 3.91 -18.79
N SER A 343 15.30 3.08 -17.90
CA SER A 343 15.77 1.69 -17.75
C SER A 343 14.69 0.62 -17.73
N VAL A 344 13.45 0.96 -17.37
CA VAL A 344 12.35 -0.02 -17.25
C VAL A 344 11.30 0.23 -18.35
N PRO A 345 10.75 -0.82 -18.97
CA PRO A 345 9.65 -0.66 -19.93
C PRO A 345 8.47 0.13 -19.35
N ALA A 346 7.96 1.08 -20.13
CA ALA A 346 6.96 2.06 -19.69
C ALA A 346 5.63 1.47 -19.17
N ASN A 347 5.29 0.25 -19.60
CA ASN A 347 4.05 -0.44 -19.23
C ASN A 347 4.09 -1.16 -17.87
N LYS A 348 5.21 -1.08 -17.14
CA LYS A 348 5.44 -1.84 -15.90
C LYS A 348 5.35 -1.01 -14.62
N ILE A 349 4.94 0.25 -14.67
CA ILE A 349 5.06 1.19 -13.57
C ILE A 349 3.69 1.71 -13.15
N LEU A 350 3.45 1.75 -11.83
CA LEU A 350 2.41 2.53 -11.17
C LEU A 350 3.07 3.61 -10.31
N ALA A 351 2.90 4.87 -10.69
CA ALA A 351 3.72 5.96 -10.16
C ALA A 351 3.36 6.39 -8.74
N MET A 352 2.17 6.07 -8.24
CA MET A 352 1.74 6.54 -6.92
C MET A 352 0.67 5.66 -6.29
N GLY A 353 0.61 5.72 -4.97
CA GLY A 353 -0.40 5.19 -4.08
C GLY A 353 -0.14 5.74 -2.69
N GLY A 354 -1.17 6.11 -1.94
CA GLY A 354 -1.01 6.78 -0.66
C GLY A 354 -0.51 5.84 0.43
N ASP A 355 -0.97 4.60 0.39
CA ASP A 355 -0.72 3.58 1.43
C ASP A 355 -1.13 4.08 2.82
N THR A 356 -2.20 4.87 2.88
CA THR A 356 -2.66 5.42 4.15
C THR A 356 -3.71 4.53 4.79
N TRP A 357 -3.72 4.51 6.09
CA TRP A 357 -4.69 3.77 6.86
C TRP A 357 -5.76 4.73 7.40
N ARG A 358 -6.99 4.60 6.93
CA ARG A 358 -8.17 5.34 7.41
C ARG A 358 -8.33 6.79 6.96
N LEU A 359 -7.29 7.44 6.42
CA LEU A 359 -7.24 8.91 6.30
C LEU A 359 -7.18 9.39 4.84
N PRO A 360 -8.31 9.64 4.17
CA PRO A 360 -8.31 10.22 2.82
C PRO A 360 -7.65 11.61 2.75
N ASP A 361 -7.61 12.32 3.87
CA ASP A 361 -6.90 13.59 4.05
C ASP A 361 -5.40 13.42 3.78
N VAL A 362 -4.80 12.47 4.47
CA VAL A 362 -3.36 12.20 4.38
C VAL A 362 -3.02 11.59 3.03
N SER A 363 -3.86 10.66 2.51
CA SER A 363 -3.74 10.15 1.14
C SER A 363 -3.65 11.31 0.14
N TYR A 364 -4.55 12.28 0.23
CA TYR A 364 -4.54 13.45 -0.65
C TYR A 364 -3.17 14.16 -0.61
N GLY A 365 -2.64 14.41 0.60
CA GLY A 365 -1.34 15.06 0.76
C GLY A 365 -0.20 14.26 0.16
N PHE A 366 -0.17 12.94 0.36
CA PHE A 366 0.83 12.04 -0.20
C PHE A 366 0.75 11.98 -1.73
N LEU A 367 -0.45 11.85 -2.29
CA LEU A 367 -0.63 11.82 -3.75
C LEU A 367 -0.23 13.14 -4.41
N LYS A 368 -0.43 14.28 -3.74
CA LYS A 368 0.09 15.58 -4.19
C LYS A 368 1.63 15.60 -4.20
N MET A 369 2.27 15.00 -3.21
CA MET A 369 3.73 14.86 -3.18
C MET A 369 4.24 13.98 -4.32
N ALA A 370 3.60 12.84 -4.57
CA ALA A 370 3.96 11.93 -5.64
C ALA A 370 3.91 12.63 -7.01
N ARG A 371 2.81 13.34 -7.30
CA ARG A 371 2.67 14.10 -8.58
C ARG A 371 3.75 15.16 -8.73
N ALA A 372 4.04 15.92 -7.67
CA ALA A 372 5.07 16.94 -7.70
C ALA A 372 6.47 16.34 -7.90
N GLY A 373 6.78 15.22 -7.23
CA GLY A 373 8.04 14.49 -7.41
C GLY A 373 8.19 13.91 -8.81
N LEU A 374 7.13 13.29 -9.34
CA LEU A 374 7.07 12.80 -10.72
C LEU A 374 7.36 13.92 -11.72
N ALA A 375 6.73 15.08 -11.54
CA ALA A 375 6.93 16.22 -12.42
C ALA A 375 8.37 16.76 -12.38
N ARG A 376 8.99 16.83 -11.19
CA ARG A 376 10.38 17.24 -11.03
C ARG A 376 11.35 16.26 -11.69
N ALA A 377 11.18 14.97 -11.43
CA ALA A 377 12.05 13.93 -11.97
C ALA A 377 12.00 13.87 -13.51
N LEU A 378 10.80 13.85 -14.09
CA LEU A 378 10.66 13.84 -15.55
C LEU A 378 11.11 15.16 -16.19
N SER A 379 10.95 16.31 -15.52
CA SER A 379 11.50 17.58 -15.98
C SER A 379 13.03 17.57 -16.01
N GLY A 380 13.67 16.91 -15.03
CA GLY A 380 15.11 16.67 -15.04
C GLY A 380 15.55 15.83 -16.23
N CYS A 381 14.82 14.76 -16.54
CA CYS A 381 15.10 13.91 -17.71
C CYS A 381 14.97 14.67 -19.04
N ILE A 382 14.03 15.61 -19.14
CA ILE A 382 13.91 16.48 -20.33
C ILE A 382 15.11 17.44 -20.41
N HIS A 383 15.45 18.08 -19.29
CA HIS A 383 16.58 19.03 -19.24
C HIS A 383 17.90 18.38 -19.66
N ASP A 384 18.12 17.14 -19.21
CA ASP A 384 19.33 16.36 -19.52
C ASP A 384 19.31 15.74 -20.93
N GLY A 385 18.27 15.96 -21.74
CA GLY A 385 18.12 15.39 -23.08
C GLY A 385 17.84 13.88 -23.11
N ARG A 386 17.51 13.27 -21.96
CA ARG A 386 17.17 11.82 -21.86
C ARG A 386 15.77 11.49 -22.35
N LEU A 387 14.86 12.46 -22.31
CA LEU A 387 13.48 12.35 -22.79
C LEU A 387 13.09 13.65 -23.51
N SER A 388 12.28 13.53 -24.54
CA SER A 388 11.52 14.66 -25.08
C SER A 388 10.34 15.02 -24.16
N PHE A 389 9.75 16.19 -24.39
CA PHE A 389 8.54 16.59 -23.67
C PHE A 389 7.38 15.62 -23.90
N ASP A 390 7.20 15.17 -25.16
CA ASP A 390 6.09 14.25 -25.50
C ASP A 390 6.27 12.86 -24.91
N GLU A 391 7.50 12.35 -24.84
CA GLU A 391 7.80 11.10 -24.13
C GLU A 391 7.51 11.21 -22.64
N ALA A 392 7.96 12.26 -21.97
CA ALA A 392 7.68 12.48 -20.54
C ALA A 392 6.18 12.63 -20.27
N ARG A 393 5.46 13.29 -21.17
CA ARG A 393 4.00 13.43 -21.12
C ARG A 393 3.32 12.07 -21.26
N ALA A 394 3.73 11.27 -22.25
CA ALA A 394 3.19 9.92 -22.46
C ALA A 394 3.47 8.98 -21.29
N LEU A 395 4.70 8.99 -20.74
CA LEU A 395 5.07 8.23 -19.54
C LEU A 395 4.18 8.60 -18.36
N SER A 396 3.99 9.89 -18.10
CA SER A 396 3.17 10.34 -16.96
C SER A 396 1.72 9.84 -17.05
N GLY A 397 1.11 9.82 -18.23
CA GLY A 397 -0.23 9.29 -18.45
C GLY A 397 -0.32 7.77 -18.24
N LYS A 398 0.68 7.02 -18.73
CA LYS A 398 0.78 5.58 -18.52
C LYS A 398 0.93 5.25 -17.05
N TRP A 399 1.87 5.86 -16.38
CA TRP A 399 2.26 5.56 -15.00
C TRP A 399 1.23 6.01 -13.96
N LEU A 400 0.52 7.10 -14.24
CA LEU A 400 -0.52 7.59 -13.36
C LEU A 400 -1.86 6.89 -13.57
N TYR A 401 -2.15 6.34 -14.77
CA TYR A 401 -3.49 5.84 -15.05
C TYR A 401 -3.53 4.54 -15.86
N SER A 402 -3.10 4.56 -17.12
CA SER A 402 -3.46 3.47 -18.05
C SER A 402 -2.79 2.13 -17.74
N ASN A 403 -1.61 2.12 -17.12
CA ASN A 403 -0.92 0.86 -16.77
C ASN A 403 -1.70 0.02 -15.74
N ALA A 404 -2.49 0.66 -14.87
CA ALA A 404 -3.26 -0.07 -13.87
C ALA A 404 -4.20 -1.12 -14.49
N PHE A 405 -4.75 -0.84 -15.67
CA PHE A 405 -5.68 -1.76 -16.36
C PHE A 405 -5.01 -2.96 -17.03
N SER A 406 -3.71 -2.93 -17.21
CA SER A 406 -2.94 -4.09 -17.68
C SER A 406 -2.31 -4.85 -16.52
N ILE A 407 -1.88 -4.15 -15.48
CA ILE A 407 -1.32 -4.74 -14.26
C ILE A 407 -2.42 -5.43 -13.44
N TYR A 408 -3.60 -4.81 -13.34
CA TYR A 408 -4.78 -5.33 -12.65
C TYR A 408 -5.96 -5.52 -13.64
N PRO A 409 -5.93 -6.54 -14.52
CA PRO A 409 -6.88 -6.66 -15.62
C PRO A 409 -8.33 -6.85 -15.16
N GLN A 410 -8.56 -7.36 -13.95
CA GLN A 410 -9.90 -7.52 -13.38
C GLN A 410 -10.62 -6.16 -13.19
N VAL A 411 -9.88 -5.05 -13.04
CA VAL A 411 -10.49 -3.71 -12.96
C VAL A 411 -11.37 -3.41 -14.18
N LYS A 412 -10.96 -3.81 -15.39
CA LYS A 412 -11.73 -3.58 -16.62
C LYS A 412 -13.06 -4.33 -16.64
N LEU A 413 -13.13 -5.48 -15.99
CA LEU A 413 -14.34 -6.31 -15.95
C LEU A 413 -15.38 -5.71 -14.99
N HIS A 414 -14.93 -5.03 -13.94
CA HIS A 414 -15.78 -4.51 -12.88
C HIS A 414 -16.10 -3.01 -13.00
N ALA A 415 -15.28 -2.27 -13.71
CA ALA A 415 -15.49 -0.85 -13.99
C ALA A 415 -15.46 -0.63 -15.51
N PRO A 416 -16.59 -0.74 -16.22
CA PRO A 416 -16.65 -0.33 -17.60
C PRO A 416 -16.26 1.14 -17.68
N ILE A 417 -15.12 1.40 -18.34
CA ILE A 417 -14.59 2.75 -18.52
C ILE A 417 -15.61 3.50 -19.36
N LYS A 418 -16.32 4.46 -18.77
CA LYS A 418 -16.93 5.52 -19.55
C LYS A 418 -15.77 6.40 -20.02
N GLU A 419 -15.47 6.29 -21.32
CA GLU A 419 -14.50 7.14 -22.02
C GLU A 419 -14.78 8.64 -21.82
#